data_d5ef522f60415ccad1bdc91f9a080847
#
_entry.id   d5ef522f60415ccad1bdc91f9a080847
#
_cell.length_a   1.000
_cell.length_b   1.000
_cell.length_c   1.000
_cell.angle_alpha   90.00
_cell.angle_beta   90.00
_cell.angle_gamma   90.00
#
_symmetry.space_group_name_H-M   'P 1'
#
loop_
_entity.id
_entity.type
_entity.pdbx_description
1 polymer ?
#
loop_
_entity_poly.entity_id
_entity_poly.type
_entity_poly.pdbx_seq_one_letter_code
_entity_poly.pdbx_strand_id
1 'polypeptide(L)'
;MTVIIGVDPHKASHTAVAIDDREGELDRTRVRATRKQTLQLLEWAEPLGTRTWAIESAGGLGYLLAQQLVDAGETVVDVPATLVSRVRVLATGRSDKTDPNDALSVAIAALRAPALREVRAADHAEILRLLAKRNIDIGKQRTRVVCRLHNLSMELAAGGISKELNASDAIRLLERIEPASPVEQTRHDLAAELLADVQRLDTQLKESHRRIRIAVRASGTTLTDIFGIGPVIACYLIGFTGDVRRFASRDQYAAYNGTAPVERSSGGRVVHRLSQRGNRRLNHALHLAAICQIRQTHSQGRAYFDRKVADGKTKKEALRALKRQISNTVYRQLLVDSTR
;
A
#
# COMPACT_ATOMS: atom_id res chain seq x y z
N MET A 1 29.33 16.97 -14.52
CA MET A 1 27.98 17.22 -15.08
C MET A 1 27.15 15.99 -14.76
N THR A 2 26.07 16.10 -14.04
CA THR A 2 25.23 14.93 -13.69
C THR A 2 24.09 14.85 -14.70
N VAL A 3 24.02 13.75 -15.44
CA VAL A 3 22.95 13.50 -16.41
C VAL A 3 21.74 12.88 -15.70
N ILE A 4 20.55 13.37 -15.99
CA ILE A 4 19.30 12.77 -15.55
C ILE A 4 18.61 12.12 -16.75
N ILE A 5 18.31 10.83 -16.63
CA ILE A 5 17.56 10.08 -17.63
C ILE A 5 16.15 9.85 -17.13
N GLY A 6 15.20 10.59 -17.67
CA GLY A 6 13.77 10.39 -17.39
C GLY A 6 13.20 9.26 -18.22
N VAL A 7 12.47 8.36 -17.59
CA VAL A 7 11.84 7.22 -18.25
C VAL A 7 10.33 7.23 -18.00
N ASP A 8 9.58 7.18 -19.09
CA ASP A 8 8.14 6.92 -19.10
C ASP A 8 7.90 5.45 -19.49
N PRO A 9 7.55 4.58 -18.50
CA PRO A 9 7.39 3.16 -18.74
C PRO A 9 5.97 2.82 -19.21
N HIS A 10 5.88 2.12 -20.35
CA HIS A 10 4.64 1.56 -20.89
C HIS A 10 4.70 0.03 -20.94
N LYS A 11 3.55 -0.63 -21.16
CA LYS A 11 3.47 -2.10 -21.25
C LYS A 11 4.29 -2.68 -22.39
N ALA A 12 4.34 -1.99 -23.52
CA ALA A 12 4.97 -2.49 -24.75
C ALA A 12 6.33 -1.85 -25.03
N SER A 13 6.62 -0.69 -24.45
CA SER A 13 7.86 0.05 -24.71
C SER A 13 8.16 1.02 -23.56
N HIS A 14 9.41 1.46 -23.48
CA HIS A 14 9.83 2.53 -22.58
C HIS A 14 10.46 3.64 -23.42
N THR A 15 10.09 4.87 -23.12
CA THR A 15 10.69 6.06 -23.70
C THR A 15 11.63 6.68 -22.68
N ALA A 16 12.87 6.94 -23.05
CA ALA A 16 13.87 7.55 -22.20
C ALA A 16 14.39 8.85 -22.85
N VAL A 17 14.57 9.89 -22.03
CA VAL A 17 15.14 11.19 -22.43
C VAL A 17 16.22 11.55 -21.43
N ALA A 18 17.44 11.84 -21.94
CA ALA A 18 18.56 12.31 -21.15
C ALA A 18 18.63 13.84 -21.19
N ILE A 19 18.79 14.48 -20.03
CA ILE A 19 18.97 15.92 -19.91
C ILE A 19 20.22 16.27 -19.11
N ASP A 20 20.74 17.47 -19.35
CA ASP A 20 21.79 18.09 -18.54
C ASP A 20 21.23 18.81 -17.30
N ASP A 21 22.11 19.43 -16.53
CA ASP A 21 21.78 20.21 -15.33
C ASP A 21 21.05 21.54 -15.64
N ARG A 22 20.93 21.93 -16.90
CA ARG A 22 20.21 23.12 -17.40
C ARG A 22 18.91 22.76 -18.12
N GLU A 23 18.47 21.48 -18.02
CA GLU A 23 17.31 20.92 -18.69
C GLU A 23 17.43 20.81 -20.22
N GLY A 24 18.64 20.98 -20.76
CA GLY A 24 18.92 20.72 -22.17
C GLY A 24 18.83 19.23 -22.50
N GLU A 25 18.04 18.88 -23.51
CA GLU A 25 17.96 17.50 -23.99
C GLU A 25 19.28 17.12 -24.65
N LEU A 26 19.91 16.06 -24.17
CA LEU A 26 21.16 15.51 -24.71
C LEU A 26 20.89 14.44 -25.75
N ASP A 27 19.97 13.52 -25.45
CA ASP A 27 19.58 12.43 -26.33
C ASP A 27 18.27 11.79 -25.88
N ARG A 28 17.66 11.00 -26.77
CA ARG A 28 16.44 10.24 -26.47
C ARG A 28 16.41 8.89 -27.17
N THR A 29 15.76 7.94 -26.55
CA THR A 29 15.55 6.62 -27.16
C THR A 29 14.19 6.04 -26.79
N ARG A 30 13.76 5.05 -27.58
CA ARG A 30 12.60 4.23 -27.29
C ARG A 30 12.96 2.77 -27.46
N VAL A 31 12.81 1.98 -26.41
CA VAL A 31 13.08 0.54 -26.43
C VAL A 31 11.80 -0.25 -26.24
N ARG A 32 11.71 -1.43 -26.84
CA ARG A 32 10.59 -2.36 -26.60
C ARG A 32 10.73 -3.01 -25.22
N ALA A 33 9.61 -3.19 -24.50
CA ALA A 33 9.56 -3.90 -23.22
C ALA A 33 9.79 -5.41 -23.45
N THR A 34 11.03 -5.82 -23.61
CA THR A 34 11.48 -7.20 -23.83
C THR A 34 12.56 -7.59 -22.82
N ARG A 35 13.00 -8.85 -22.85
CA ARG A 35 14.14 -9.30 -22.01
C ARG A 35 15.44 -8.51 -22.23
N LYS A 36 15.58 -7.84 -23.38
CA LYS A 36 16.77 -7.05 -23.74
C LYS A 36 16.65 -5.56 -23.39
N GLN A 37 15.51 -5.12 -22.81
CA GLN A 37 15.23 -3.70 -22.56
C GLN A 37 16.32 -2.99 -21.78
N THR A 38 16.81 -3.61 -20.71
CA THR A 38 17.86 -3.03 -19.85
C THR A 38 19.19 -2.94 -20.58
N LEU A 39 19.59 -4.00 -21.28
CA LEU A 39 20.81 -3.99 -22.07
C LEU A 39 20.79 -2.86 -23.12
N GLN A 40 19.71 -2.73 -23.87
CA GLN A 40 19.56 -1.68 -24.88
C GLN A 40 19.61 -0.27 -24.28
N LEU A 41 19.00 -0.07 -23.10
CA LEU A 41 19.05 1.21 -22.42
C LEU A 41 20.44 1.52 -21.86
N LEU A 42 21.16 0.53 -21.33
CA LEU A 42 22.52 0.70 -20.83
C LEU A 42 23.50 0.99 -21.95
N GLU A 43 23.42 0.27 -23.09
CA GLU A 43 24.22 0.52 -24.30
C GLU A 43 23.99 1.94 -24.83
N TRP A 44 22.73 2.38 -24.90
CA TRP A 44 22.40 3.74 -25.30
C TRP A 44 22.94 4.80 -24.34
N ALA A 45 22.91 4.54 -23.05
CA ALA A 45 23.31 5.48 -22.02
C ALA A 45 24.82 5.49 -21.72
N GLU A 46 25.61 4.54 -22.28
CA GLU A 46 27.04 4.43 -22.03
C GLU A 46 27.83 5.74 -22.32
N PRO A 47 27.60 6.45 -23.44
CA PRO A 47 28.31 7.70 -23.74
C PRO A 47 27.97 8.86 -22.80
N LEU A 48 26.86 8.78 -22.03
CA LEU A 48 26.36 9.85 -21.16
C LEU A 48 27.12 9.95 -19.82
N GLY A 49 28.00 8.98 -19.51
CA GLY A 49 28.82 8.98 -18.30
C GLY A 49 27.98 8.83 -16.99
N THR A 50 28.36 9.59 -15.97
CA THR A 50 27.68 9.53 -14.66
C THR A 50 26.24 10.03 -14.76
N ARG A 51 25.30 9.17 -14.41
CA ARG A 51 23.85 9.40 -14.63
C ARG A 51 22.99 8.93 -13.47
N THR A 52 21.79 9.46 -13.42
CA THR A 52 20.71 9.00 -12.53
C THR A 52 19.47 8.70 -13.36
N TRP A 53 18.91 7.51 -13.21
CA TRP A 53 17.67 7.12 -13.87
C TRP A 53 16.47 7.56 -13.02
N ALA A 54 15.63 8.37 -13.60
CA ALA A 54 14.38 8.83 -13.01
C ALA A 54 13.21 8.09 -13.67
N ILE A 55 12.51 7.23 -12.95
CA ILE A 55 11.45 6.39 -13.52
C ILE A 55 10.11 6.80 -12.93
N GLU A 56 9.14 7.14 -13.81
CA GLU A 56 7.79 7.41 -13.36
C GLU A 56 7.16 6.16 -12.77
N SER A 57 6.66 6.28 -11.53
CA SER A 57 5.99 5.16 -10.85
C SER A 57 6.84 3.87 -10.82
N ALA A 58 8.10 3.97 -10.41
CA ALA A 58 9.03 2.84 -10.28
C ALA A 58 8.51 1.71 -9.37
N GLY A 59 7.53 1.98 -8.51
CA GLY A 59 6.82 0.95 -7.72
C GLY A 59 5.59 0.36 -8.41
N GLY A 60 5.30 0.74 -9.66
CA GLY A 60 4.15 0.33 -10.47
C GLY A 60 4.56 -0.25 -11.81
N LEU A 61 4.20 0.42 -12.90
CA LEU A 61 4.49 -0.03 -14.26
C LEU A 61 5.99 -0.08 -14.59
N GLY A 62 6.78 0.84 -14.02
CA GLY A 62 8.23 0.87 -14.13
C GLY A 62 8.99 -0.11 -13.23
N TYR A 63 8.31 -0.94 -12.41
CA TYR A 63 8.95 -1.75 -11.36
C TYR A 63 10.03 -2.69 -11.91
N LEU A 64 9.72 -3.47 -12.94
CA LEU A 64 10.65 -4.46 -13.47
C LEU A 64 11.91 -3.78 -14.03
N LEU A 65 11.75 -2.72 -14.83
CA LEU A 65 12.87 -1.96 -15.38
C LEU A 65 13.71 -1.33 -14.28
N ALA A 66 13.08 -0.73 -13.28
CA ALA A 66 13.77 -0.13 -12.14
C ALA A 66 14.63 -1.14 -11.38
N GLN A 67 14.11 -2.36 -11.12
CA GLN A 67 14.90 -3.41 -10.47
C GLN A 67 16.04 -3.89 -11.34
N GLN A 68 15.83 -4.09 -12.64
CA GLN A 68 16.88 -4.50 -13.57
C GLN A 68 18.01 -3.48 -13.69
N LEU A 69 17.72 -2.18 -13.65
CA LEU A 69 18.72 -1.12 -13.64
C LEU A 69 19.49 -1.10 -12.31
N VAL A 70 18.80 -1.25 -11.17
CA VAL A 70 19.44 -1.37 -9.85
C VAL A 70 20.35 -2.59 -9.78
N ASP A 71 19.91 -3.74 -10.31
CA ASP A 71 20.71 -4.97 -10.37
C ASP A 71 21.95 -4.81 -11.28
N ALA A 72 21.89 -3.91 -12.26
CA ALA A 72 23.04 -3.54 -13.12
C ALA A 72 23.95 -2.48 -12.47
N GLY A 73 23.69 -2.05 -11.23
CA GLY A 73 24.50 -1.08 -10.50
C GLY A 73 24.15 0.39 -10.77
N GLU A 74 23.05 0.66 -11.49
CA GLU A 74 22.63 2.02 -11.81
C GLU A 74 21.91 2.69 -10.63
N THR A 75 22.06 3.99 -10.50
CA THR A 75 21.28 4.82 -9.55
C THR A 75 19.91 5.11 -10.13
N VAL A 76 18.85 4.66 -9.44
CA VAL A 76 17.46 4.82 -9.88
C VAL A 76 16.65 5.55 -8.84
N VAL A 77 15.83 6.54 -9.25
CA VAL A 77 14.90 7.27 -8.39
C VAL A 77 13.45 7.10 -8.86
N ASP A 78 12.54 7.01 -7.90
CA ASP A 78 11.09 6.89 -8.14
C ASP A 78 10.46 8.28 -8.23
N VAL A 79 9.92 8.63 -9.40
CA VAL A 79 9.25 9.91 -9.63
C VAL A 79 7.73 9.72 -9.56
N PRO A 80 7.05 10.37 -8.60
CA PRO A 80 5.59 10.29 -8.51
C PRO A 80 4.89 10.91 -9.72
N ALA A 81 3.90 10.22 -10.30
CA ALA A 81 3.11 10.70 -11.44
C ALA A 81 2.47 12.09 -11.21
N THR A 82 2.11 12.40 -9.95
CA THR A 82 1.59 13.71 -9.58
C THR A 82 2.62 14.83 -9.72
N LEU A 83 3.91 14.54 -9.59
CA LEU A 83 4.98 15.51 -9.78
C LEU A 83 5.22 15.73 -11.26
N VAL A 84 5.27 14.64 -12.05
CA VAL A 84 5.40 14.68 -13.52
C VAL A 84 4.27 15.51 -14.14
N SER A 85 3.02 15.28 -13.72
CA SER A 85 1.86 16.06 -14.19
C SER A 85 2.00 17.55 -13.94
N ARG A 86 2.56 17.95 -12.78
CA ARG A 86 2.79 19.38 -12.47
C ARG A 86 3.84 20.01 -13.36
N VAL A 87 4.95 19.32 -13.58
CA VAL A 87 6.02 19.80 -14.46
C VAL A 87 5.51 19.97 -15.89
N ARG A 88 4.74 19.00 -16.42
CA ARG A 88 4.15 19.07 -17.75
C ARG A 88 3.28 20.34 -17.95
N VAL A 89 2.40 20.63 -17.00
CA VAL A 89 1.56 21.84 -17.05
C VAL A 89 2.39 23.11 -17.04
N LEU A 90 3.47 23.16 -16.27
CA LEU A 90 4.34 24.35 -16.19
C LEU A 90 5.21 24.52 -17.44
N ALA A 91 5.67 23.44 -18.05
CA ALA A 91 6.60 23.48 -19.18
C ALA A 91 5.94 23.84 -20.51
N THR A 92 4.70 23.39 -20.76
CA THR A 92 4.08 23.52 -22.08
C THR A 92 2.85 24.41 -22.12
N GLY A 93 2.26 24.76 -20.96
CA GLY A 93 0.96 25.45 -20.90
C GLY A 93 -0.18 24.68 -21.59
N ARG A 94 0.12 23.51 -22.16
CA ARG A 94 -0.79 22.61 -22.87
C ARG A 94 -0.73 21.21 -22.24
N SER A 95 -1.82 20.49 -22.36
CA SER A 95 -1.93 19.10 -21.87
C SER A 95 -1.55 18.07 -22.95
N ASP A 96 -0.82 18.47 -23.99
CA ASP A 96 -0.47 17.58 -25.11
C ASP A 96 0.42 16.42 -24.60
N LYS A 97 -0.16 15.24 -24.62
CA LYS A 97 0.43 14.02 -24.12
C LYS A 97 1.14 13.27 -25.24
N THR A 98 2.46 13.35 -25.27
CA THR A 98 3.31 12.52 -26.13
C THR A 98 4.37 11.82 -25.29
N ASP A 99 4.69 10.57 -25.61
CA ASP A 99 5.65 9.76 -24.83
C ASP A 99 7.01 10.48 -24.60
N PRO A 100 7.62 11.18 -25.58
CA PRO A 100 8.86 11.94 -25.31
C PRO A 100 8.69 13.11 -24.35
N ASN A 101 7.58 13.84 -24.42
CA ASN A 101 7.29 14.94 -23.50
C ASN A 101 7.04 14.43 -22.06
N ASP A 102 6.46 13.23 -21.93
CA ASP A 102 6.25 12.59 -20.63
C ASP A 102 7.60 12.17 -20.03
N ALA A 103 8.50 11.54 -20.79
CA ALA A 103 9.82 11.18 -20.33
C ALA A 103 10.70 12.41 -19.98
N LEU A 104 10.64 13.48 -20.79
CA LEU A 104 11.27 14.76 -20.49
C LEU A 104 10.75 15.36 -19.18
N SER A 105 9.42 15.35 -18.98
CA SER A 105 8.80 15.84 -17.75
C SER A 105 9.22 15.05 -16.52
N VAL A 106 9.48 13.72 -16.67
CA VAL A 106 10.05 12.89 -15.61
C VAL A 106 11.47 13.32 -15.26
N ALA A 107 12.32 13.57 -16.27
CA ALA A 107 13.70 14.02 -16.07
C ALA A 107 13.74 15.38 -15.36
N ILE A 108 12.97 16.37 -15.84
CA ILE A 108 12.89 17.72 -15.23
C ILE A 108 12.35 17.63 -13.81
N ALA A 109 11.32 16.79 -13.57
CA ALA A 109 10.78 16.61 -12.23
C ALA A 109 11.83 16.03 -11.27
N ALA A 110 12.67 15.12 -11.76
CA ALA A 110 13.75 14.55 -10.96
C ALA A 110 14.87 15.57 -10.70
N LEU A 111 15.26 16.36 -11.67
CA LEU A 111 16.27 17.40 -11.51
C LEU A 111 15.88 18.46 -10.48
N ARG A 112 14.61 18.86 -10.48
CA ARG A 112 14.11 19.95 -9.60
C ARG A 112 13.63 19.49 -8.24
N ALA A 113 13.41 18.19 -8.03
CA ALA A 113 12.91 17.68 -6.76
C ALA A 113 14.01 17.63 -5.69
N PRO A 114 13.82 18.23 -4.50
CA PRO A 114 14.86 18.29 -3.47
C PRO A 114 15.19 16.92 -2.86
N ALA A 115 14.27 15.96 -2.93
CA ALA A 115 14.48 14.62 -2.45
C ALA A 115 13.48 13.66 -3.12
N LEU A 116 13.99 12.72 -3.90
CA LEU A 116 13.23 11.61 -4.44
C LEU A 116 13.62 10.31 -3.73
N ARG A 117 12.72 9.36 -3.76
CA ARG A 117 12.99 8.04 -3.22
C ARG A 117 13.92 7.29 -4.16
N GLU A 118 15.09 6.94 -3.68
CA GLU A 118 15.97 5.98 -4.35
C GLU A 118 15.32 4.59 -4.37
N VAL A 119 15.35 3.94 -5.51
CA VAL A 119 14.92 2.55 -5.68
C VAL A 119 16.05 1.64 -5.22
N ARG A 120 15.72 0.68 -4.39
CA ARG A 120 16.68 -0.32 -3.91
C ARG A 120 16.26 -1.70 -4.41
N ALA A 121 17.21 -2.63 -4.42
CA ALA A 121 16.94 -4.03 -4.70
C ALA A 121 15.80 -4.55 -3.81
N ALA A 122 14.95 -5.39 -4.39
CA ALA A 122 13.83 -5.98 -3.67
C ALA A 122 14.33 -6.85 -2.51
N ASP A 123 13.81 -6.60 -1.34
CA ASP A 123 14.16 -7.27 -0.10
C ASP A 123 12.95 -7.99 0.55
N HIS A 124 13.12 -8.45 1.79
CA HIS A 124 12.05 -9.10 2.55
C HIS A 124 10.80 -8.21 2.73
N ALA A 125 10.96 -6.87 2.79
CA ALA A 125 9.81 -5.96 2.91
C ALA A 125 8.94 -6.00 1.66
N GLU A 126 9.52 -6.20 0.47
CA GLU A 126 8.77 -6.39 -0.76
C GLU A 126 8.00 -7.72 -0.76
N ILE A 127 8.60 -8.82 -0.28
CA ILE A 127 7.89 -10.09 -0.10
C ILE A 127 6.67 -9.89 0.80
N LEU A 128 6.86 -9.23 1.95
CA LEU A 128 5.77 -8.94 2.88
C LEU A 128 4.72 -8.02 2.26
N ARG A 129 5.12 -7.05 1.44
CA ARG A 129 4.20 -6.15 0.73
C ARG A 129 3.31 -6.91 -0.26
N LEU A 130 3.86 -7.84 -1.02
CA LEU A 130 3.12 -8.69 -1.97
C LEU A 130 2.13 -9.59 -1.23
N LEU A 131 2.57 -10.26 -0.15
CA LEU A 131 1.70 -11.09 0.68
C LEU A 131 0.58 -10.27 1.33
N ALA A 132 0.89 -9.07 1.83
CA ALA A 132 -0.09 -8.15 2.40
C ALA A 132 -1.15 -7.72 1.37
N LYS A 133 -0.74 -7.35 0.16
CA LYS A 133 -1.66 -7.02 -0.94
C LYS A 133 -2.59 -8.18 -1.25
N ARG A 134 -2.04 -9.39 -1.43
CA ARG A 134 -2.85 -10.58 -1.74
C ARG A 134 -3.83 -10.90 -0.61
N ASN A 135 -3.41 -10.85 0.66
CA ASN A 135 -4.29 -11.07 1.80
C ASN A 135 -5.46 -10.09 1.84
N ILE A 136 -5.20 -8.80 1.62
CA ILE A 136 -6.23 -7.76 1.55
C ILE A 136 -7.21 -8.04 0.40
N ASP A 137 -6.72 -8.46 -0.76
CA ASP A 137 -7.56 -8.70 -1.93
C ASP A 137 -8.50 -9.90 -1.71
N ILE A 138 -7.99 -10.99 -1.12
CA ILE A 138 -8.83 -12.14 -0.74
C ILE A 138 -9.91 -11.69 0.27
N GLY A 139 -9.54 -10.93 1.30
CA GLY A 139 -10.49 -10.42 2.29
C GLY A 139 -11.59 -9.55 1.66
N LYS A 140 -11.24 -8.67 0.71
CA LYS A 140 -12.23 -7.86 -0.03
C LYS A 140 -13.16 -8.70 -0.89
N GLN A 141 -12.62 -9.72 -1.58
CA GLN A 141 -13.43 -10.63 -2.38
C GLN A 141 -14.41 -11.40 -1.49
N ARG A 142 -13.91 -11.93 -0.36
CA ARG A 142 -14.75 -12.62 0.62
C ARG A 142 -15.89 -11.74 1.12
N THR A 143 -15.60 -10.51 1.54
CA THR A 143 -16.63 -9.57 2.00
C THR A 143 -17.68 -9.32 0.93
N ARG A 144 -17.29 -9.17 -0.33
CA ARG A 144 -18.22 -8.96 -1.45
C ARG A 144 -19.14 -10.17 -1.66
N VAL A 145 -18.58 -11.37 -1.62
CA VAL A 145 -19.36 -12.60 -1.79
C VAL A 145 -20.30 -12.81 -0.62
N VAL A 146 -19.82 -12.61 0.62
CA VAL A 146 -20.66 -12.69 1.84
C VAL A 146 -21.84 -11.72 1.78
N CYS A 147 -21.64 -10.47 1.34
CA CYS A 147 -22.74 -9.52 1.20
C CYS A 147 -23.79 -9.98 0.18
N ARG A 148 -23.36 -10.59 -0.95
CA ARG A 148 -24.27 -11.13 -1.95
C ARG A 148 -25.07 -12.33 -1.40
N LEU A 149 -24.37 -13.26 -0.75
CA LEU A 149 -25.01 -14.42 -0.13
C LEU A 149 -26.01 -14.00 0.94
N HIS A 150 -25.67 -12.97 1.74
CA HIS A 150 -26.59 -12.41 2.74
C HIS A 150 -27.84 -11.83 2.09
N ASN A 151 -27.74 -11.11 0.99
CA ASN A 151 -28.89 -10.59 0.26
C ASN A 151 -29.80 -11.72 -0.25
N LEU A 152 -29.23 -12.75 -0.91
CA LEU A 152 -30.02 -13.91 -1.36
C LEU A 152 -30.67 -14.68 -0.19
N SER A 153 -29.99 -14.77 0.96
CA SER A 153 -30.56 -15.44 2.13
C SER A 153 -31.82 -14.75 2.66
N MET A 154 -31.92 -13.43 2.53
CA MET A 154 -33.14 -12.67 2.90
C MET A 154 -34.28 -12.85 1.90
N GLU A 155 -33.96 -13.15 0.62
CA GLU A 155 -34.96 -13.43 -0.41
C GLU A 155 -35.49 -14.88 -0.36
N LEU A 156 -34.72 -15.79 0.29
CA LEU A 156 -35.06 -17.22 0.41
C LEU A 156 -35.76 -17.52 1.74
N ALA A 157 -35.49 -16.81 2.80
CA ALA A 157 -36.05 -17.06 4.11
C ALA A 157 -36.35 -15.77 4.87
N ALA A 158 -37.52 -15.69 5.51
CA ALA A 158 -37.89 -14.57 6.36
C ALA A 158 -36.89 -14.40 7.50
N GLY A 159 -36.27 -13.20 7.60
CA GLY A 159 -35.22 -12.91 8.56
C GLY A 159 -33.81 -13.34 8.16
N GLY A 160 -33.64 -14.10 7.08
CA GLY A 160 -32.34 -14.50 6.52
C GLY A 160 -31.36 -15.09 7.55
N ILE A 161 -30.08 -14.77 7.41
CA ILE A 161 -29.05 -15.11 8.41
C ILE A 161 -28.81 -13.88 9.27
N SER A 162 -29.08 -13.99 10.58
CA SER A 162 -28.92 -12.87 11.52
C SER A 162 -27.45 -12.61 11.86
N LYS A 163 -27.02 -11.37 11.73
CA LYS A 163 -25.79 -10.71 12.20
C LYS A 163 -24.48 -11.00 11.48
N GLU A 164 -23.83 -12.11 11.65
CA GLU A 164 -22.56 -12.39 11.00
C GLU A 164 -22.64 -13.70 10.22
N LEU A 165 -22.77 -13.60 8.91
CA LEU A 165 -22.84 -14.76 8.04
C LEU A 165 -21.52 -15.52 8.07
N ASN A 166 -21.52 -16.72 8.63
CA ASN A 166 -20.48 -17.70 8.47
C ASN A 166 -20.95 -18.87 7.57
N ALA A 167 -19.99 -19.61 7.01
CA ALA A 167 -20.32 -20.69 6.08
C ALA A 167 -21.22 -21.76 6.71
N SER A 168 -21.07 -22.07 8.01
CA SER A 168 -21.87 -23.09 8.69
C SER A 168 -23.33 -22.68 8.84
N ASP A 169 -23.58 -21.39 9.13
CA ASP A 169 -24.96 -20.88 9.22
C ASP A 169 -25.64 -20.85 7.85
N ALA A 170 -24.88 -20.50 6.80
CA ALA A 170 -25.40 -20.53 5.44
C ALA A 170 -25.71 -21.94 4.96
N ILE A 171 -24.89 -22.95 5.28
CA ILE A 171 -25.19 -24.37 5.01
C ILE A 171 -26.51 -24.74 5.67
N ARG A 172 -26.63 -24.53 6.97
CA ARG A 172 -27.85 -24.88 7.71
C ARG A 172 -29.11 -24.20 7.20
N LEU A 173 -28.98 -22.97 6.69
CA LEU A 173 -30.12 -22.25 6.10
C LEU A 173 -30.52 -22.93 4.79
N LEU A 174 -29.58 -23.17 3.87
CA LEU A 174 -29.87 -23.75 2.57
C LEU A 174 -30.41 -25.19 2.67
N GLU A 175 -29.91 -25.99 3.60
CA GLU A 175 -30.41 -27.35 3.86
C GLU A 175 -31.88 -27.41 4.33
N ARG A 176 -32.42 -26.30 4.86
CA ARG A 176 -33.80 -26.23 5.36
C ARG A 176 -34.80 -25.68 4.34
N ILE A 177 -34.32 -25.14 3.25
CA ILE A 177 -35.14 -24.50 2.24
C ILE A 177 -35.51 -25.52 1.18
N GLU A 178 -36.78 -25.80 1.03
CA GLU A 178 -37.34 -26.56 -0.07
C GLU A 178 -37.96 -25.56 -1.08
N PRO A 179 -37.32 -25.30 -2.21
CA PRO A 179 -37.84 -24.32 -3.17
C PRO A 179 -39.20 -24.72 -3.74
N ALA A 180 -40.17 -23.85 -3.64
CA ALA A 180 -41.55 -24.10 -4.10
C ALA A 180 -41.79 -23.66 -5.56
N SER A 181 -40.83 -22.96 -6.18
CA SER A 181 -40.95 -22.45 -7.55
C SER A 181 -39.62 -22.49 -8.30
N PRO A 182 -39.60 -22.46 -9.62
CA PRO A 182 -38.38 -22.37 -10.41
C PRO A 182 -37.51 -21.13 -10.07
N VAL A 183 -38.14 -20.03 -9.67
CA VAL A 183 -37.45 -18.81 -9.24
C VAL A 183 -36.73 -19.02 -7.90
N GLU A 184 -37.40 -19.64 -6.94
CA GLU A 184 -36.78 -19.98 -5.65
C GLU A 184 -35.66 -21.01 -5.84
N GLN A 185 -35.85 -22.02 -6.72
CA GLN A 185 -34.80 -22.96 -7.05
C GLN A 185 -33.55 -22.24 -7.61
N THR A 186 -33.76 -21.32 -8.53
CA THR A 186 -32.64 -20.53 -9.10
C THR A 186 -31.92 -19.70 -8.01
N ARG A 187 -32.67 -19.08 -7.10
CA ARG A 187 -32.06 -18.34 -5.97
C ARG A 187 -31.28 -19.26 -5.04
N HIS A 188 -31.82 -20.43 -4.75
CA HIS A 188 -31.17 -21.43 -3.92
C HIS A 188 -29.85 -21.91 -4.55
N ASP A 189 -29.85 -22.22 -5.85
CA ASP A 189 -28.66 -22.64 -6.58
C ASP A 189 -27.59 -21.56 -6.59
N LEU A 190 -27.97 -20.31 -6.88
CA LEU A 190 -27.03 -19.17 -6.82
C LEU A 190 -26.48 -18.93 -5.40
N ALA A 191 -27.30 -19.13 -4.37
CA ALA A 191 -26.83 -19.03 -2.99
C ALA A 191 -25.83 -20.15 -2.65
N ALA A 192 -26.04 -21.37 -3.15
CA ALA A 192 -25.11 -22.49 -2.99
C ALA A 192 -23.76 -22.23 -3.70
N GLU A 193 -23.79 -21.66 -4.91
CA GLU A 193 -22.56 -21.23 -5.61
C GLU A 193 -21.79 -20.18 -4.80
N LEU A 194 -22.47 -19.14 -4.30
CA LEU A 194 -21.83 -18.12 -3.46
C LEU A 194 -21.27 -18.69 -2.16
N LEU A 195 -21.95 -19.66 -1.55
CA LEU A 195 -21.46 -20.36 -0.37
C LEU A 195 -20.17 -21.13 -0.67
N ALA A 196 -20.10 -21.83 -1.80
CA ALA A 196 -18.88 -22.50 -2.25
C ALA A 196 -17.73 -21.50 -2.45
N ASP A 197 -18.02 -20.32 -3.01
CA ASP A 197 -17.05 -19.24 -3.15
C ASP A 197 -16.55 -18.72 -1.78
N VAL A 198 -17.42 -18.56 -0.78
CA VAL A 198 -17.02 -18.18 0.59
C VAL A 198 -16.08 -19.22 1.18
N GLN A 199 -16.40 -20.49 1.08
CA GLN A 199 -15.58 -21.59 1.61
C GLN A 199 -14.19 -21.62 0.94
N ARG A 200 -14.14 -21.46 -0.37
CA ARG A 200 -12.90 -21.36 -1.14
C ARG A 200 -12.05 -20.18 -0.69
N LEU A 201 -12.66 -19.01 -0.50
CA LEU A 201 -11.97 -17.80 -0.04
C LEU A 201 -11.50 -17.92 1.42
N ASP A 202 -12.24 -18.59 2.29
CA ASP A 202 -11.83 -18.88 3.66
C ASP A 202 -10.59 -19.80 3.69
N THR A 203 -10.53 -20.79 2.82
CA THR A 203 -9.34 -21.65 2.65
C THR A 203 -8.14 -20.85 2.15
N GLN A 204 -8.35 -19.95 1.17
CA GLN A 204 -7.29 -19.07 0.66
C GLN A 204 -6.80 -18.08 1.74
N LEU A 205 -7.67 -17.56 2.62
CA LEU A 205 -7.27 -16.71 3.73
C LEU A 205 -6.42 -17.47 4.76
N LYS A 206 -6.80 -18.70 5.12
CA LYS A 206 -6.02 -19.55 6.02
C LYS A 206 -4.61 -19.79 5.47
N GLU A 207 -4.50 -20.12 4.18
CA GLU A 207 -3.21 -20.34 3.52
C GLU A 207 -2.41 -19.02 3.42
N SER A 208 -3.04 -17.91 3.10
CA SER A 208 -2.40 -16.59 3.10
C SER A 208 -1.82 -16.24 4.48
N HIS A 209 -2.57 -16.48 5.56
CA HIS A 209 -2.09 -16.27 6.93
C HIS A 209 -0.92 -17.20 7.28
N ARG A 210 -0.93 -18.44 6.80
CA ARG A 210 0.20 -19.37 6.98
C ARG A 210 1.47 -18.84 6.32
N ARG A 211 1.38 -18.42 5.05
CA ARG A 211 2.51 -17.83 4.30
C ARG A 211 3.03 -16.55 4.95
N ILE A 212 2.14 -15.68 5.41
CA ILE A 212 2.50 -14.46 6.12
C ILE A 212 3.28 -14.79 7.40
N ARG A 213 2.83 -15.75 8.21
CA ARG A 213 3.55 -16.15 9.44
C ARG A 213 4.97 -16.63 9.16
N ILE A 214 5.14 -17.43 8.11
CA ILE A 214 6.46 -17.92 7.70
C ILE A 214 7.35 -16.75 7.29
N ALA A 215 6.87 -15.86 6.42
CA ALA A 215 7.64 -14.72 5.91
C ALA A 215 7.98 -13.70 7.02
N VAL A 216 7.05 -13.43 7.95
CA VAL A 216 7.30 -12.55 9.10
C VAL A 216 8.33 -13.16 10.04
N ARG A 217 8.30 -14.47 10.29
CA ARG A 217 9.34 -15.14 11.08
C ARG A 217 10.71 -15.06 10.39
N ALA A 218 10.74 -15.31 9.08
CA ALA A 218 11.98 -15.25 8.30
C ALA A 218 12.58 -13.83 8.22
N SER A 219 11.77 -12.77 8.39
CA SER A 219 12.28 -11.39 8.43
C SER A 219 13.00 -11.02 9.72
N GLY A 220 12.97 -11.86 10.76
CA GLY A 220 13.59 -11.59 12.05
C GLY A 220 13.01 -10.41 12.83
N THR A 221 11.84 -9.89 12.42
CA THR A 221 11.22 -8.72 13.06
C THR A 221 10.78 -8.98 14.48
N THR A 222 10.98 -8.01 15.35
CA THR A 222 10.49 -7.99 16.71
C THR A 222 9.17 -7.22 16.89
N LEU A 223 8.54 -6.79 15.80
CA LEU A 223 7.24 -6.11 15.85
C LEU A 223 6.14 -6.96 16.52
N THR A 224 6.25 -8.28 16.42
CA THR A 224 5.28 -9.21 17.03
C THR A 224 5.35 -9.24 18.56
N ASP A 225 6.39 -8.69 19.17
CA ASP A 225 6.53 -8.57 20.63
C ASP A 225 5.67 -7.41 21.17
N ILE A 226 5.24 -6.51 20.27
CA ILE A 226 4.33 -5.42 20.65
C ILE A 226 2.91 -5.99 20.78
N PHE A 227 2.33 -5.88 21.96
CA PHE A 227 0.97 -6.36 22.21
C PHE A 227 -0.03 -5.82 21.18
N GLY A 228 -0.85 -6.72 20.61
CA GLY A 228 -1.82 -6.38 19.57
C GLY A 228 -1.26 -6.36 18.15
N ILE A 229 0.03 -6.64 17.94
CA ILE A 229 0.65 -6.78 16.62
C ILE A 229 0.96 -8.26 16.37
N GLY A 230 0.02 -8.97 15.79
CA GLY A 230 0.25 -10.33 15.29
C GLY A 230 0.91 -10.34 13.90
N PRO A 231 1.26 -11.54 13.37
CA PRO A 231 1.98 -11.67 12.10
C PRO A 231 1.33 -10.93 10.92
N VAL A 232 0.00 -10.92 10.80
CA VAL A 232 -0.69 -10.22 9.71
C VAL A 232 -0.50 -8.71 9.79
N ILE A 233 -0.61 -8.15 11.01
CA ILE A 233 -0.41 -6.71 11.24
C ILE A 233 1.06 -6.35 11.01
N ALA A 234 2.01 -7.16 11.52
CA ALA A 234 3.44 -6.97 11.28
C ALA A 234 3.77 -6.98 9.79
N CYS A 235 3.22 -7.94 9.03
CA CYS A 235 3.35 -8.00 7.57
C CYS A 235 2.88 -6.71 6.88
N TYR A 236 1.76 -6.16 7.31
CA TYR A 236 1.25 -4.89 6.76
C TYR A 236 2.15 -3.72 7.14
N LEU A 237 2.60 -3.66 8.38
CA LEU A 237 3.46 -2.59 8.86
C LEU A 237 4.80 -2.59 8.12
N ILE A 238 5.48 -3.73 7.99
CA ILE A 238 6.76 -3.82 7.27
C ILE A 238 6.55 -3.57 5.77
N GLY A 239 5.65 -4.32 5.14
CA GLY A 239 5.47 -4.28 3.71
C GLY A 239 5.01 -2.92 3.16
N PHE A 240 4.17 -2.18 3.89
CA PHE A 240 3.73 -0.85 3.46
C PHE A 240 4.60 0.29 3.97
N THR A 241 5.48 0.05 4.93
CA THR A 241 6.52 1.00 5.33
C THR A 241 7.68 0.96 4.33
N GLY A 242 8.08 -0.24 3.87
CA GLY A 242 9.34 -0.44 3.13
C GLY A 242 10.53 -0.05 4.00
N ASP A 243 11.51 0.65 3.45
CA ASP A 243 12.65 1.14 4.21
C ASP A 243 12.23 2.24 5.20
N VAL A 244 12.33 1.93 6.49
CA VAL A 244 11.98 2.87 7.57
C VAL A 244 12.95 4.04 7.67
N ARG A 245 14.20 3.87 7.24
CA ARG A 245 15.26 4.90 7.31
C ARG A 245 14.98 6.10 6.41
N ARG A 246 14.06 5.97 5.44
CA ARG A 246 13.60 7.09 4.62
C ARG A 246 12.82 8.15 5.40
N PHE A 247 12.42 7.88 6.62
CA PHE A 247 11.73 8.83 7.49
C PHE A 247 12.73 9.40 8.50
N ALA A 248 13.03 10.68 8.41
CA ALA A 248 13.97 11.35 9.30
C ALA A 248 13.48 11.40 10.77
N SER A 249 12.18 11.21 11.00
CA SER A 249 11.62 11.23 12.35
C SER A 249 10.33 10.41 12.48
N ARG A 250 9.98 10.05 13.72
CA ARG A 250 8.68 9.48 14.07
C ARG A 250 7.49 10.33 13.61
N ASP A 251 7.68 11.63 13.48
CA ASP A 251 6.64 12.56 13.09
C ASP A 251 6.38 12.48 11.59
N GLN A 252 7.43 12.37 10.78
CA GLN A 252 7.30 12.07 9.35
C GLN A 252 6.65 10.71 9.10
N TYR A 253 7.07 9.67 9.85
CA TYR A 253 6.44 8.35 9.76
C TYR A 253 4.95 8.41 10.13
N ALA A 254 4.58 9.17 11.15
CA ALA A 254 3.19 9.34 11.55
C ALA A 254 2.37 10.17 10.54
N ALA A 255 2.96 11.16 9.91
CA ALA A 255 2.33 11.87 8.79
C ALA A 255 2.08 10.92 7.61
N TYR A 256 3.07 10.08 7.28
CA TYR A 256 2.94 9.09 6.21
C TYR A 256 1.86 8.04 6.50
N ASN A 257 1.74 7.53 7.73
CA ASN A 257 0.72 6.55 8.08
C ASN A 257 -0.62 7.17 8.52
N GLY A 258 -0.74 8.50 8.49
CA GLY A 258 -1.98 9.23 8.77
C GLY A 258 -2.38 9.25 10.24
N THR A 259 -1.45 9.02 11.19
CA THR A 259 -1.70 9.16 12.63
C THR A 259 -1.29 10.53 13.19
N ALA A 260 -0.53 11.33 12.43
CA ALA A 260 -0.27 12.72 12.79
C ALA A 260 -1.52 13.58 12.58
N PRO A 261 -1.84 14.47 13.51
CA PRO A 261 -2.87 15.48 13.28
C PRO A 261 -2.40 16.47 12.20
N VAL A 262 -3.33 16.92 11.35
CA VAL A 262 -3.08 17.98 10.38
C VAL A 262 -3.65 19.26 10.94
N GLU A 263 -2.79 20.26 11.09
CA GLU A 263 -3.21 21.61 11.42
C GLU A 263 -3.95 22.22 10.23
N ARG A 264 -5.11 22.79 10.50
CA ARG A 264 -5.82 23.69 9.60
C ARG A 264 -6.08 24.98 10.36
N SER A 265 -5.28 25.97 10.07
CA SER A 265 -5.46 27.32 10.59
C SER A 265 -6.17 28.18 9.55
N SER A 266 -7.14 28.95 10.01
CA SER A 266 -7.82 29.96 9.23
C SER A 266 -8.23 31.07 10.19
N GLY A 267 -7.88 32.33 9.88
CA GLY A 267 -8.29 33.48 10.68
C GLY A 267 -7.80 33.45 12.15
N GLY A 268 -6.57 32.97 12.41
CA GLY A 268 -5.98 32.92 13.75
C GLY A 268 -6.45 31.74 14.62
N ARG A 269 -7.39 30.91 14.13
CA ARG A 269 -7.87 29.73 14.87
C ARG A 269 -7.17 28.46 14.37
N VAL A 270 -6.44 27.79 15.28
CA VAL A 270 -5.78 26.50 15.02
C VAL A 270 -6.75 25.35 15.30
N VAL A 271 -7.05 24.57 14.27
CA VAL A 271 -7.89 23.34 14.40
C VAL A 271 -7.11 22.15 13.88
N HIS A 272 -6.95 21.13 14.70
CA HIS A 272 -6.34 19.88 14.30
C HIS A 272 -7.38 18.92 13.71
N ARG A 273 -7.18 18.46 12.48
CA ARG A 273 -8.04 17.51 11.80
C ARG A 273 -7.29 16.21 11.46
N LEU A 274 -8.06 15.15 11.22
CA LEU A 274 -7.52 13.87 10.75
C LEU A 274 -6.92 14.05 9.35
N SER A 275 -5.70 13.55 9.13
CA SER A 275 -5.11 13.47 7.80
C SER A 275 -5.87 12.48 6.92
N GLN A 276 -6.32 12.90 5.74
CA GLN A 276 -6.90 12.03 4.72
C GLN A 276 -5.86 11.57 3.69
N ARG A 277 -4.63 12.13 3.72
CA ARG A 277 -3.57 11.91 2.73
C ARG A 277 -2.59 10.78 3.08
N GLY A 278 -2.65 10.23 4.29
CA GLY A 278 -1.74 9.18 4.73
C GLY A 278 -1.95 7.82 4.07
N ASN A 279 -1.00 6.92 4.23
CA ASN A 279 -1.12 5.52 3.79
C ASN A 279 -2.25 4.81 4.56
N ARG A 280 -3.38 4.62 3.89
CA ARG A 280 -4.61 4.08 4.49
C ARG A 280 -4.43 2.65 5.00
N ARG A 281 -3.54 1.86 4.39
CA ARG A 281 -3.27 0.47 4.79
C ARG A 281 -2.49 0.42 6.10
N LEU A 282 -1.47 1.26 6.26
CA LEU A 282 -0.77 1.43 7.53
C LEU A 282 -1.70 1.96 8.62
N ASN A 283 -2.51 2.97 8.29
CA ASN A 283 -3.49 3.51 9.23
C ASN A 283 -4.47 2.46 9.73
N HIS A 284 -4.91 1.56 8.85
CA HIS A 284 -5.78 0.44 9.18
C HIS A 284 -5.07 -0.60 10.06
N ALA A 285 -3.83 -0.98 9.75
CA ALA A 285 -3.04 -1.90 10.57
C ALA A 285 -2.87 -1.37 12.00
N LEU A 286 -2.50 -0.09 12.15
CA LEU A 286 -2.40 0.58 13.45
C LEU A 286 -3.75 0.68 14.17
N HIS A 287 -4.85 0.82 13.43
CA HIS A 287 -6.19 0.79 14.00
C HIS A 287 -6.54 -0.58 14.58
N LEU A 288 -6.27 -1.64 13.84
CA LEU A 288 -6.50 -3.01 14.33
C LEU A 288 -5.68 -3.32 15.58
N ALA A 289 -4.40 -2.92 15.61
CA ALA A 289 -3.55 -3.05 16.79
C ALA A 289 -4.14 -2.28 17.99
N ALA A 290 -4.61 -1.05 17.78
CA ALA A 290 -5.22 -0.25 18.85
C ALA A 290 -6.54 -0.86 19.36
N ILE A 291 -7.41 -1.35 18.48
CA ILE A 291 -8.64 -2.04 18.88
C ILE A 291 -8.34 -3.32 19.66
N CYS A 292 -7.32 -4.09 19.23
CA CYS A 292 -6.87 -5.27 19.97
C CYS A 292 -6.44 -4.89 21.41
N GLN A 293 -5.62 -3.84 21.56
CA GLN A 293 -5.20 -3.36 22.86
C GLN A 293 -6.37 -2.87 23.72
N ILE A 294 -7.31 -2.11 23.17
CA ILE A 294 -8.46 -1.61 23.93
C ILE A 294 -9.37 -2.74 24.43
N ARG A 295 -9.53 -3.81 23.63
CA ARG A 295 -10.37 -4.96 24.02
C ARG A 295 -9.78 -5.76 25.21
N GLN A 296 -8.50 -5.68 25.46
CA GLN A 296 -7.82 -6.43 26.52
C GLN A 296 -7.57 -5.52 27.72
N THR A 297 -8.27 -5.79 28.82
CA THR A 297 -8.27 -4.96 30.03
C THR A 297 -6.89 -4.80 30.69
N HIS A 298 -6.02 -5.81 30.58
CA HIS A 298 -4.67 -5.82 31.13
C HIS A 298 -3.62 -5.17 30.24
N SER A 299 -3.97 -4.68 29.05
CA SER A 299 -3.01 -4.10 28.14
C SER A 299 -2.63 -2.66 28.54
N GLN A 300 -1.38 -2.30 28.31
CA GLN A 300 -0.92 -0.91 28.47
C GLN A 300 -1.70 0.08 27.59
N GLY A 301 -2.10 -0.38 26.39
CA GLY A 301 -2.91 0.43 25.49
C GLY A 301 -4.31 0.71 26.01
N ARG A 302 -4.92 -0.25 26.73
CA ARG A 302 -6.21 -0.03 27.41
C ARG A 302 -6.05 1.00 28.54
N ALA A 303 -5.06 0.84 29.39
CA ALA A 303 -4.79 1.80 30.44
C ALA A 303 -4.52 3.23 29.89
N TYR A 304 -3.78 3.32 28.80
CA TYR A 304 -3.57 4.61 28.11
C TYR A 304 -4.86 5.20 27.57
N PHE A 305 -5.67 4.38 26.91
CA PHE A 305 -6.96 4.80 26.34
C PHE A 305 -7.90 5.32 27.44
N ASP A 306 -8.09 4.58 28.54
CA ASP A 306 -8.96 4.95 29.65
C ASP A 306 -8.50 6.25 30.31
N ARG A 307 -7.20 6.43 30.52
CA ARG A 307 -6.63 7.70 31.02
C ARG A 307 -6.97 8.86 30.09
N LYS A 308 -6.87 8.68 28.77
CA LYS A 308 -7.20 9.74 27.80
C LYS A 308 -8.70 10.09 27.79
N VAL A 309 -9.56 9.14 28.06
CA VAL A 309 -10.99 9.39 28.24
C VAL A 309 -11.24 10.13 29.57
N ALA A 310 -10.55 9.74 30.64
CA ALA A 310 -10.60 10.45 31.93
C ALA A 310 -10.06 11.88 31.84
N ASP A 311 -9.04 12.12 30.96
CA ASP A 311 -8.54 13.47 30.64
C ASP A 311 -9.54 14.34 29.82
N GLY A 312 -10.79 13.89 29.65
CA GLY A 312 -11.86 14.62 28.94
C GLY A 312 -11.90 14.42 27.42
N LYS A 313 -11.09 13.50 26.84
CA LYS A 313 -11.15 13.19 25.40
C LYS A 313 -12.31 12.27 25.09
N THR A 314 -12.95 12.49 23.95
CA THR A 314 -13.92 11.54 23.41
C THR A 314 -13.23 10.19 23.11
N LYS A 315 -13.98 9.09 23.11
CA LYS A 315 -13.47 7.75 22.75
C LYS A 315 -12.77 7.73 21.39
N LYS A 316 -13.25 8.52 20.41
CA LYS A 316 -12.62 8.65 19.08
C LYS A 316 -11.27 9.37 19.14
N GLU A 317 -11.13 10.37 19.98
CA GLU A 317 -9.86 11.10 20.18
C GLU A 317 -8.87 10.27 20.98
N ALA A 318 -9.31 9.58 22.04
CA ALA A 318 -8.47 8.66 22.81
C ALA A 318 -7.93 7.53 21.93
N LEU A 319 -8.74 6.95 21.04
CA LEU A 319 -8.32 5.97 20.05
C LEU A 319 -7.28 6.54 19.07
N ARG A 320 -7.46 7.77 18.59
CA ARG A 320 -6.47 8.43 17.72
C ARG A 320 -5.14 8.67 18.46
N ALA A 321 -5.20 9.08 19.71
CA ALA A 321 -4.01 9.25 20.54
C ALA A 321 -3.27 7.92 20.75
N LEU A 322 -3.99 6.82 21.03
CA LEU A 322 -3.41 5.48 21.16
C LEU A 322 -2.75 5.02 19.85
N LYS A 323 -3.42 5.18 18.70
CA LYS A 323 -2.84 4.89 17.38
C LYS A 323 -1.52 5.63 17.15
N ARG A 324 -1.43 6.89 17.60
CA ARG A 324 -0.20 7.67 17.52
C ARG A 324 0.90 7.08 18.39
N GLN A 325 0.61 6.64 19.61
CA GLN A 325 1.58 5.99 20.48
C GLN A 325 2.07 4.67 19.88
N ILE A 326 1.17 3.84 19.37
CA ILE A 326 1.53 2.60 18.66
C ILE A 326 2.42 2.91 17.44
N SER A 327 2.08 3.94 16.64
CA SER A 327 2.91 4.38 15.52
C SER A 327 4.34 4.75 15.94
N ASN A 328 4.51 5.47 17.05
CA ASN A 328 5.81 5.82 17.58
C ASN A 328 6.61 4.60 18.02
N THR A 329 5.96 3.63 18.65
CA THR A 329 6.59 2.37 19.08
C THR A 329 7.00 1.53 17.86
N VAL A 330 6.12 1.39 16.88
CA VAL A 330 6.39 0.69 15.61
C VAL A 330 7.58 1.32 14.88
N TYR A 331 7.64 2.64 14.79
CA TYR A 331 8.76 3.34 14.15
C TYR A 331 10.09 3.03 14.81
N ARG A 332 10.16 3.11 16.15
CA ARG A 332 11.38 2.78 16.91
C ARG A 332 11.80 1.32 16.71
N GLN A 333 10.83 0.41 16.74
CA GLN A 333 11.10 -1.02 16.60
C GLN A 333 11.58 -1.36 15.18
N LEU A 334 10.97 -0.76 14.15
CA LEU A 334 11.43 -0.92 12.76
C LEU A 334 12.86 -0.39 12.55
N LEU A 335 13.24 0.70 13.19
CA LEU A 335 14.63 1.20 13.17
C LEU A 335 15.59 0.20 13.81
N VAL A 336 15.26 -0.36 14.98
CA VAL A 336 16.07 -1.40 15.62
C VAL A 336 16.19 -2.64 14.74
N ASP A 337 15.08 -3.10 14.15
CA ASP A 337 15.07 -4.26 13.25
C ASP A 337 15.90 -4.00 11.98
N SER A 338 15.98 -2.74 11.50
CA SER A 338 16.76 -2.37 10.30
C SER A 338 18.27 -2.31 10.48
N THR A 339 18.76 -2.41 11.73
CA THR A 339 20.19 -2.43 12.10
C THR A 339 20.71 -3.83 12.42
N ARG A 340 19.83 -4.83 12.44
CA ARG A 340 20.13 -6.26 12.62
C ARG A 340 20.40 -6.94 11.28
#